data_cea70dd747e509fbef69c76d852b487a
#
_entry.id   cea70dd747e509fbef69c76d852b487a
#
_cell.length_a   1.000
_cell.length_b   1.000
_cell.length_c   1.000
_cell.angle_alpha   90.00
_cell.angle_beta   90.00
_cell.angle_gamma   90.00
#
_symmetry.space_group_name_H-M   'P 1'
#
loop_
_entity.id
_entity.type
_entity.pdbx_description
1 polymer ?
#
loop_
_entity_poly.entity_id
_entity_poly.type
_entity_poly.pdbx_seq_one_letter_code
_entity_poly.pdbx_strand_id
1 'polypeptide(L)'
;MREPFISFIDKEFRPDPVLIACGLPASYKTETTEVIARFKKYYILRTDIIRLEVLKEEDIFDEKVASDMKKRNIVYDEMFRIADNLAGKGTGVILDATFITQKLRERAARIALKYNKTFIIQQTVCPQEVSIKRILNRNKEHYESNALTEQAYLDNKQKFEDVNIDQLLASCPGLKIIYLVVDTTSDFENEWFFIDVKSR
;
A
#
# COMPACT_ATOMS: atom_id res chain seq x y z
N MET A 1 -11.08 -6.56 -17.80
CA MET A 1 -11.46 -7.66 -16.88
C MET A 1 -12.19 -7.01 -15.69
N ARG A 2 -13.22 -7.62 -15.14
CA ARG A 2 -13.86 -7.16 -13.90
C ARG A 2 -14.19 -8.40 -13.07
N GLU A 3 -13.38 -8.66 -12.05
CA GLU A 3 -13.50 -9.85 -11.21
C GLU A 3 -13.71 -9.45 -9.74
N PRO A 4 -14.68 -10.07 -9.02
CA PRO A 4 -14.96 -9.73 -7.64
C PRO A 4 -13.71 -9.91 -6.76
N PHE A 5 -13.44 -8.90 -5.92
CA PHE A 5 -12.21 -8.79 -5.13
C PHE A 5 -11.96 -10.03 -4.25
N ILE A 6 -12.96 -10.45 -3.47
CA ILE A 6 -12.83 -11.59 -2.54
C ILE A 6 -12.57 -12.90 -3.29
N SER A 7 -13.32 -13.14 -4.39
CA SER A 7 -13.17 -14.37 -5.19
C SER A 7 -11.79 -14.50 -5.82
N PHE A 8 -11.24 -13.38 -6.30
CA PHE A 8 -9.90 -13.34 -6.89
C PHE A 8 -8.80 -13.63 -5.85
N ILE A 9 -8.87 -12.98 -4.66
CA ILE A 9 -7.90 -13.22 -3.58
C ILE A 9 -7.84 -14.71 -3.23
N ASP A 10 -8.98 -15.35 -3.10
CA ASP A 10 -9.02 -16.74 -2.70
C ASP A 10 -8.31 -17.65 -3.70
N LYS A 11 -8.49 -17.43 -4.99
CA LYS A 11 -7.93 -18.24 -6.06
C LYS A 11 -6.47 -17.96 -6.38
N GLU A 12 -6.08 -16.69 -6.45
CA GLU A 12 -4.85 -16.27 -7.12
C GLU A 12 -3.71 -15.92 -6.16
N PHE A 13 -4.01 -15.59 -4.89
CA PHE A 13 -2.97 -15.19 -3.96
C PHE A 13 -2.25 -16.40 -3.35
N ARG A 14 -0.94 -16.46 -3.56
CA ARG A 14 -0.05 -17.51 -3.06
C ARG A 14 0.23 -17.33 -1.55
N PRO A 15 0.75 -18.37 -0.85
CA PRO A 15 0.87 -18.37 0.61
C PRO A 15 1.79 -17.28 1.20
N ASP A 16 2.81 -16.82 0.47
CA ASP A 16 3.90 -16.06 1.08
C ASP A 16 4.48 -14.91 0.24
N PRO A 17 3.67 -14.06 -0.41
CA PRO A 17 4.18 -12.95 -1.21
C PRO A 17 4.75 -11.83 -0.34
N VAL A 18 5.48 -10.91 -1.00
CA VAL A 18 5.61 -9.54 -0.53
C VAL A 18 4.63 -8.69 -1.32
N LEU A 19 3.62 -8.15 -0.64
CA LEU A 19 2.57 -7.33 -1.23
C LEU A 19 2.73 -5.88 -0.77
N ILE A 20 2.67 -4.94 -1.71
CA ILE A 20 2.48 -3.53 -1.39
C ILE A 20 1.08 -3.09 -1.78
N ALA A 21 0.41 -2.32 -0.90
CA ALA A 21 -0.75 -1.55 -1.27
C ALA A 21 -0.30 -0.15 -1.66
N CYS A 22 -0.64 0.31 -2.86
CA CYS A 22 -0.37 1.67 -3.30
C CYS A 22 -1.65 2.34 -3.81
N GLY A 23 -1.64 3.67 -3.84
CA GLY A 23 -2.80 4.46 -4.25
C GLY A 23 -2.92 5.74 -3.44
N LEU A 24 -3.82 6.63 -3.87
CA LEU A 24 -4.01 7.92 -3.25
C LEU A 24 -4.70 7.81 -1.86
N PRO A 25 -4.66 8.86 -1.04
CA PRO A 25 -5.40 8.88 0.23
C PRO A 25 -6.89 8.56 0.05
N ALA A 26 -7.48 7.87 1.03
CA ALA A 26 -8.90 7.48 1.05
C ALA A 26 -9.38 6.60 -0.14
N SER A 27 -8.47 5.87 -0.78
CA SER A 27 -8.80 4.85 -1.78
C SER A 27 -8.94 3.44 -1.20
N TYR A 28 -9.21 3.29 0.10
CA TYR A 28 -9.41 2.01 0.78
C TYR A 28 -8.22 1.02 0.67
N LYS A 29 -6.98 1.54 0.70
CA LYS A 29 -5.78 0.67 0.78
C LYS A 29 -5.80 -0.23 2.00
N THR A 30 -5.97 0.38 3.17
CA THR A 30 -5.96 -0.31 4.46
C THR A 30 -7.08 -1.35 4.53
N GLU A 31 -8.27 -0.96 4.14
CA GLU A 31 -9.43 -1.84 4.15
C GLU A 31 -9.24 -3.05 3.22
N THR A 32 -8.70 -2.83 2.01
CA THR A 32 -8.39 -3.93 1.08
C THR A 32 -7.28 -4.84 1.61
N THR A 33 -6.26 -4.30 2.27
CA THR A 33 -5.18 -5.11 2.87
C THR A 33 -5.66 -5.91 4.08
N GLU A 34 -6.60 -5.39 4.87
CA GLU A 34 -7.24 -6.12 5.97
C GLU A 34 -8.04 -7.32 5.47
N VAL A 35 -8.80 -7.14 4.40
CA VAL A 35 -9.52 -8.26 3.75
C VAL A 35 -8.53 -9.32 3.31
N ILE A 36 -7.46 -8.97 2.59
CA ILE A 36 -6.44 -9.93 2.15
C ILE A 36 -5.81 -10.66 3.35
N ALA A 37 -5.41 -9.93 4.38
CA ALA A 37 -4.79 -10.50 5.57
C ALA A 37 -5.73 -11.46 6.29
N ARG A 38 -7.03 -11.14 6.38
CA ARG A 38 -8.06 -12.00 6.98
C ARG A 38 -8.19 -13.34 6.26
N PHE A 39 -8.17 -13.32 4.92
CA PHE A 39 -8.29 -14.52 4.10
C PHE A 39 -6.99 -15.35 4.01
N LYS A 40 -5.84 -14.68 3.85
CA LYS A 40 -4.56 -15.35 3.57
C LYS A 40 -3.61 -15.44 4.75
N LYS A 41 -3.97 -14.84 5.91
CA LYS A 41 -3.16 -14.82 7.13
C LYS A 41 -1.78 -14.17 6.95
N TYR A 42 -1.71 -13.12 6.09
CA TYR A 42 -0.50 -12.34 5.92
C TYR A 42 -0.34 -11.32 7.05
N TYR A 43 0.91 -10.96 7.35
CA TYR A 43 1.22 -9.87 8.28
C TYR A 43 1.07 -8.52 7.58
N ILE A 44 0.37 -7.58 8.23
CA ILE A 44 0.26 -6.20 7.72
C ILE A 44 1.23 -5.30 8.48
N LEU A 45 2.03 -4.55 7.75
CA LEU A 45 2.86 -3.46 8.26
C LEU A 45 2.29 -2.15 7.73
N ARG A 46 1.84 -1.27 8.62
CA ARG A 46 1.23 0.02 8.30
C ARG A 46 2.17 1.15 8.66
N THR A 47 2.46 2.03 7.69
CA THR A 47 3.26 3.22 7.97
C THR A 47 2.63 4.12 9.02
N ASP A 48 1.31 4.16 9.11
CA ASP A 48 0.61 4.99 10.09
C ASP A 48 0.83 4.49 11.53
N ILE A 49 0.84 3.17 11.75
CA ILE A 49 1.17 2.56 13.05
C ILE A 49 2.67 2.70 13.37
N ILE A 50 3.53 2.37 12.41
CA ILE A 50 4.99 2.46 12.59
C ILE A 50 5.39 3.90 12.92
N ARG A 51 4.73 4.90 12.32
CA ARG A 51 4.96 6.31 12.60
C ARG A 51 4.71 6.67 14.07
N LEU A 52 3.63 6.15 14.68
CA LEU A 52 3.34 6.36 16.10
C LEU A 52 4.47 5.84 17.00
N GLU A 53 5.09 4.73 16.63
CA GLU A 53 6.20 4.13 17.40
C GLU A 53 7.53 4.88 17.18
N VAL A 54 7.85 5.20 15.92
CA VAL A 54 9.13 5.80 15.53
C VAL A 54 9.20 7.30 15.85
N LEU A 55 8.06 8.01 15.74
CA LEU A 55 7.94 9.44 16.00
C LEU A 55 7.14 9.74 17.28
N LYS A 56 7.22 8.88 18.28
CA LYS A 56 6.41 8.95 19.52
C LYS A 56 6.51 10.26 20.30
N GLU A 57 7.56 11.05 20.08
CA GLU A 57 7.78 12.35 20.74
C GLU A 57 7.27 13.54 19.91
N GLU A 58 6.65 13.26 18.75
CA GLU A 58 6.21 14.26 17.80
C GLU A 58 4.69 14.24 17.61
N ASP A 59 4.10 15.40 17.33
CA ASP A 59 2.70 15.45 16.87
C ASP A 59 2.64 15.03 15.40
N ILE A 60 2.25 13.79 15.16
CA ILE A 60 2.17 13.21 13.81
C ILE A 60 1.10 13.86 12.93
N PHE A 61 0.17 14.64 13.52
CA PHE A 61 -0.88 15.39 12.81
C PHE A 61 -0.45 16.81 12.45
N ASP A 62 0.69 17.28 12.99
CA ASP A 62 1.29 18.53 12.55
C ASP A 62 1.72 18.42 11.08
N GLU A 63 1.26 19.37 10.24
CA GLU A 63 1.56 19.37 8.80
C GLU A 63 3.06 19.41 8.50
N LYS A 64 3.86 20.07 9.34
CA LYS A 64 5.33 20.11 9.19
C LYS A 64 5.95 18.75 9.43
N VAL A 65 5.46 18.01 10.43
CA VAL A 65 5.90 16.64 10.72
C VAL A 65 5.45 15.70 9.61
N ALA A 66 4.18 15.81 9.19
CA ALA A 66 3.59 14.98 8.14
C ALA A 66 4.24 15.16 6.77
N SER A 67 4.70 16.39 6.44
CA SER A 67 5.34 16.72 5.17
C SER A 67 6.86 16.51 5.17
N ASP A 68 7.50 16.34 6.33
CA ASP A 68 8.95 16.16 6.43
C ASP A 68 9.40 14.83 5.80
N MET A 69 10.14 14.95 4.69
CA MET A 69 10.65 13.82 3.93
C MET A 69 11.66 12.98 4.72
N LYS A 70 12.43 13.57 5.65
CA LYS A 70 13.37 12.81 6.48
C LYS A 70 12.61 11.92 7.46
N LYS A 71 11.58 12.44 8.11
CA LYS A 71 10.71 11.69 9.02
C LYS A 71 9.96 10.58 8.28
N ARG A 72 9.44 10.86 7.09
CA ARG A 72 8.82 9.83 6.24
C ARG A 72 9.80 8.72 5.87
N ASN A 73 11.03 9.05 5.54
CA ASN A 73 12.05 8.04 5.22
C ASN A 73 12.36 7.15 6.41
N ILE A 74 12.48 7.69 7.64
CA ILE A 74 12.69 6.89 8.86
C ILE A 74 11.56 5.85 9.04
N VAL A 75 10.30 6.27 8.85
CA VAL A 75 9.15 5.36 8.95
C VAL A 75 9.21 4.25 7.89
N TYR A 76 9.54 4.60 6.63
CA TYR A 76 9.71 3.60 5.58
C TYR A 76 10.90 2.67 5.83
N ASP A 77 12.02 3.20 6.34
CA ASP A 77 13.21 2.40 6.66
C ASP A 77 12.87 1.33 7.70
N GLU A 78 12.13 1.71 8.74
CA GLU A 78 11.68 0.77 9.77
C GLU A 78 10.69 -0.26 9.21
N MET A 79 9.72 0.17 8.39
CA MET A 79 8.79 -0.74 7.73
C MET A 79 9.54 -1.78 6.87
N PHE A 80 10.52 -1.35 6.08
CA PHE A 80 11.32 -2.27 5.26
C PHE A 80 12.20 -3.21 6.09
N ARG A 81 12.75 -2.73 7.21
CA ARG A 81 13.52 -3.57 8.15
C ARG A 81 12.64 -4.70 8.73
N ILE A 82 11.43 -4.38 9.16
CA ILE A 82 10.48 -5.37 9.67
C ILE A 82 10.03 -6.33 8.56
N ALA A 83 9.73 -5.80 7.37
CA ALA A 83 9.32 -6.60 6.21
C ALA A 83 10.40 -7.60 5.78
N ASP A 84 11.67 -7.18 5.76
CA ASP A 84 12.82 -8.06 5.44
C ASP A 84 12.90 -9.24 6.42
N ASN A 85 12.74 -8.97 7.72
CA ASN A 85 12.76 -10.01 8.75
C ASN A 85 11.60 -11.01 8.58
N LEU A 86 10.38 -10.52 8.36
CA LEU A 86 9.19 -11.37 8.18
C LEU A 86 9.26 -12.20 6.90
N ALA A 87 9.68 -11.59 5.80
CA ALA A 87 9.85 -12.30 4.52
C ALA A 87 10.87 -13.43 4.64
N GLY A 88 11.96 -13.22 5.39
CA GLY A 88 12.96 -14.25 5.66
C GLY A 88 12.44 -15.44 6.49
N LYS A 89 11.35 -15.26 7.23
CA LYS A 89 10.69 -16.34 8.01
C LYS A 89 9.67 -17.16 7.19
N GLY A 90 9.53 -16.90 5.89
CA GLY A 90 8.60 -17.64 5.04
C GLY A 90 7.14 -17.23 5.18
N THR A 91 6.86 -16.03 5.70
CA THR A 91 5.49 -15.52 5.85
C THR A 91 5.13 -14.55 4.73
N GLY A 92 3.85 -14.46 4.37
CA GLY A 92 3.33 -13.42 3.51
C GLY A 92 3.29 -12.08 4.25
N VAL A 93 3.76 -11.02 3.60
CA VAL A 93 3.87 -9.68 4.20
C VAL A 93 3.18 -8.65 3.32
N ILE A 94 2.34 -7.84 3.93
CA ILE A 94 1.69 -6.70 3.31
C ILE A 94 2.32 -5.42 3.85
N LEU A 95 2.78 -4.55 2.96
CA LEU A 95 3.25 -3.21 3.29
C LEU A 95 2.16 -2.22 2.88
N ASP A 96 1.42 -1.74 3.88
CA ASP A 96 0.33 -0.78 3.69
C ASP A 96 0.85 0.65 3.85
N ALA A 97 1.01 1.32 2.71
CA ALA A 97 1.45 2.71 2.60
C ALA A 97 0.99 3.31 1.27
N THR A 98 1.27 4.60 1.06
CA THR A 98 0.91 5.26 -0.20
C THR A 98 1.77 4.80 -1.37
N PHE A 99 3.03 4.41 -1.14
CA PHE A 99 3.99 4.01 -2.16
C PHE A 99 3.99 4.93 -3.39
N ILE A 100 4.02 6.24 -3.15
CA ILE A 100 3.84 7.28 -4.18
C ILE A 100 4.97 7.30 -5.23
N THR A 101 6.18 6.83 -4.89
CA THR A 101 7.33 6.85 -5.80
C THR A 101 7.74 5.46 -6.25
N GLN A 102 8.26 5.37 -7.46
CA GLN A 102 8.81 4.14 -8.01
C GLN A 102 9.98 3.61 -7.16
N LYS A 103 10.80 4.51 -6.62
CA LYS A 103 11.92 4.15 -5.72
C LYS A 103 11.46 3.40 -4.47
N LEU A 104 10.34 3.77 -3.86
CA LEU A 104 9.79 3.05 -2.71
C LEU A 104 9.29 1.65 -3.10
N ARG A 105 8.63 1.52 -4.26
CA ARG A 105 8.18 0.24 -4.81
C ARG A 105 9.36 -0.68 -5.12
N GLU A 106 10.45 -0.13 -5.67
CA GLU A 106 11.69 -0.87 -5.94
C GLU A 106 12.34 -1.40 -4.66
N ARG A 107 12.34 -0.63 -3.58
CA ARG A 107 12.85 -1.09 -2.28
C ARG A 107 12.07 -2.31 -1.77
N ALA A 108 10.75 -2.31 -1.87
CA ALA A 108 9.92 -3.46 -1.52
C ALA A 108 10.16 -4.66 -2.46
N ALA A 109 10.30 -4.41 -3.76
CA ALA A 109 10.60 -5.43 -4.76
C ALA A 109 11.91 -6.17 -4.47
N ARG A 110 12.95 -5.45 -4.01
CA ARG A 110 14.24 -6.05 -3.61
C ARG A 110 14.11 -7.02 -2.43
N ILE A 111 13.18 -6.78 -1.50
CA ILE A 111 12.90 -7.73 -0.42
C ILE A 111 12.29 -9.03 -1.01
N ALA A 112 11.33 -8.91 -1.92
CA ALA A 112 10.74 -10.06 -2.57
C ALA A 112 11.79 -10.87 -3.36
N LEU A 113 12.65 -10.20 -4.13
CA LEU A 113 13.73 -10.83 -4.88
C LEU A 113 14.71 -11.58 -3.97
N LYS A 114 15.13 -10.96 -2.87
CA LYS A 114 16.08 -11.53 -1.89
C LYS A 114 15.63 -12.90 -1.35
N TYR A 115 14.32 -13.07 -1.18
CA TYR A 115 13.75 -14.30 -0.63
C TYR A 115 13.01 -15.15 -1.69
N ASN A 116 13.22 -14.88 -2.98
CA ASN A 116 12.59 -15.58 -4.10
C ASN A 116 11.04 -15.64 -3.98
N LYS A 117 10.44 -14.55 -3.53
CA LYS A 117 8.98 -14.42 -3.35
C LYS A 117 8.34 -13.71 -4.52
N THR A 118 7.06 -13.97 -4.75
CA THR A 118 6.26 -13.16 -5.67
C THR A 118 6.06 -11.76 -5.09
N PHE A 119 6.33 -10.74 -5.89
CA PHE A 119 6.04 -9.35 -5.56
C PHE A 119 4.67 -8.96 -6.12
N ILE A 120 3.76 -8.58 -5.24
CA ILE A 120 2.41 -8.14 -5.63
C ILE A 120 2.30 -6.64 -5.40
N ILE A 121 1.93 -5.91 -6.44
CA ILE A 121 1.57 -4.49 -6.34
C ILE A 121 0.06 -4.40 -6.48
N GLN A 122 -0.62 -4.06 -5.41
CA GLN A 122 -2.04 -3.77 -5.41
C GLN A 122 -2.25 -2.27 -5.40
N GLN A 123 -2.74 -1.72 -6.50
CA GLN A 123 -3.13 -0.31 -6.60
C GLN A 123 -4.62 -0.18 -6.43
N THR A 124 -5.04 0.59 -5.41
CA THR A 124 -6.45 0.96 -5.24
C THR A 124 -6.76 2.26 -5.97
N VAL A 125 -7.88 2.30 -6.65
CA VAL A 125 -8.35 3.46 -7.40
C VAL A 125 -9.81 3.77 -7.10
N CYS A 126 -10.14 5.04 -7.02
CA CYS A 126 -11.51 5.54 -7.03
C CYS A 126 -11.53 6.97 -7.58
N PRO A 127 -12.69 7.51 -8.00
CA PRO A 127 -12.81 8.90 -8.42
C PRO A 127 -12.33 9.88 -7.35
N GLN A 128 -11.74 11.00 -7.78
CA GLN A 128 -11.20 12.02 -6.87
C GLN A 128 -12.26 12.55 -5.90
N GLU A 129 -13.44 12.83 -6.40
CA GLU A 129 -14.57 13.32 -5.60
C GLU A 129 -14.99 12.35 -4.50
N VAL A 130 -14.89 11.04 -4.76
CA VAL A 130 -15.15 9.99 -3.76
C VAL A 130 -14.07 10.02 -2.68
N SER A 131 -12.80 10.08 -3.06
CA SER A 131 -11.68 10.19 -2.10
C SER A 131 -11.79 11.44 -1.23
N ILE A 132 -12.06 12.61 -1.84
CA ILE A 132 -12.21 13.87 -1.10
C ILE A 132 -13.39 13.81 -0.14
N LYS A 133 -14.55 13.30 -0.57
CA LYS A 133 -15.73 13.10 0.30
C LYS A 133 -15.37 12.23 1.51
N ARG A 134 -14.65 11.12 1.30
CA ARG A 134 -14.19 10.25 2.39
C ARG A 134 -13.25 10.96 3.33
N ILE A 135 -12.31 11.77 2.82
CA ILE A 135 -11.37 12.54 3.64
C ILE A 135 -12.11 13.55 4.53
N LEU A 136 -13.06 14.29 3.98
CA LEU A 136 -13.83 15.30 4.70
C LEU A 136 -14.73 14.69 5.78
N ASN A 137 -15.16 13.44 5.60
CA ASN A 137 -15.97 12.71 6.58
C ASN A 137 -15.16 12.01 7.67
N ARG A 138 -13.80 12.08 7.63
CA ARG A 138 -12.95 11.48 8.65
C ARG A 138 -13.06 12.21 9.97
N ASN A 139 -13.25 11.45 11.06
CA ASN A 139 -13.12 11.97 12.41
C ASN A 139 -11.65 11.81 12.85
N LYS A 140 -10.99 12.91 13.22
CA LYS A 140 -9.59 12.93 13.67
C LYS A 140 -9.33 12.02 14.88
N GLU A 141 -10.31 11.85 15.75
CA GLU A 141 -10.18 11.03 16.97
C GLU A 141 -10.05 9.52 16.70
N HIS A 142 -10.46 9.06 15.52
CA HIS A 142 -10.49 7.65 15.14
C HIS A 142 -9.62 7.31 13.94
N TYR A 143 -8.82 8.27 13.44
CA TYR A 143 -7.99 8.05 12.24
C TYR A 143 -6.51 8.23 12.54
N GLU A 144 -5.74 7.23 12.19
CA GLU A 144 -4.28 7.21 12.26
C GLU A 144 -3.64 7.94 11.07
N SER A 145 -4.38 8.09 9.96
CA SER A 145 -3.91 8.73 8.73
C SER A 145 -3.82 10.24 8.87
N ASN A 146 -2.72 10.83 8.43
CA ASN A 146 -2.49 12.28 8.42
C ASN A 146 -3.01 13.01 7.18
N ALA A 147 -3.66 12.32 6.22
CA ALA A 147 -4.31 12.95 5.07
C ALA A 147 -5.75 13.34 5.42
N LEU A 148 -5.91 14.50 6.08
CA LEU A 148 -7.20 14.98 6.62
C LEU A 148 -7.79 16.15 5.83
N THR A 149 -7.14 16.60 4.76
CA THR A 149 -7.58 17.74 3.95
C THR A 149 -7.56 17.41 2.47
N GLU A 150 -8.38 18.13 1.68
CA GLU A 150 -8.34 18.06 0.23
C GLU A 150 -6.94 18.41 -0.31
N GLN A 151 -6.27 19.42 0.28
CA GLN A 151 -4.93 19.81 -0.13
C GLN A 151 -3.95 18.65 0.04
N ALA A 152 -4.02 17.91 1.14
CA ALA A 152 -3.18 16.73 1.35
C ALA A 152 -3.41 15.64 0.30
N TYR A 153 -4.63 15.50 -0.21
CA TYR A 153 -4.94 14.61 -1.34
C TYR A 153 -4.28 15.10 -2.63
N LEU A 154 -4.45 16.39 -2.97
CA LEU A 154 -3.90 17.00 -4.19
C LEU A 154 -2.37 16.93 -4.21
N ASP A 155 -1.72 17.20 -3.09
CA ASP A 155 -0.26 17.11 -2.95
C ASP A 155 0.25 15.68 -3.17
N ASN A 156 -0.46 14.68 -2.64
CA ASN A 156 -0.13 13.28 -2.89
C ASN A 156 -0.37 12.90 -4.36
N LYS A 157 -1.45 13.37 -4.98
CA LYS A 157 -1.76 13.12 -6.39
C LYS A 157 -0.71 13.71 -7.31
N GLN A 158 -0.23 14.92 -7.03
CA GLN A 158 0.84 15.56 -7.81
C GLN A 158 2.16 14.80 -7.74
N LYS A 159 2.46 14.17 -6.61
CA LYS A 159 3.71 13.43 -6.38
C LYS A 159 3.62 11.94 -6.76
N PHE A 160 2.42 11.45 -7.07
CA PHE A 160 2.21 10.03 -7.35
C PHE A 160 2.77 9.69 -8.73
N GLU A 161 3.80 8.84 -8.74
CA GLU A 161 4.39 8.30 -9.95
C GLU A 161 3.60 7.06 -10.41
N ASP A 162 3.35 6.93 -11.71
CA ASP A 162 2.73 5.72 -12.27
C ASP A 162 3.57 4.47 -11.96
N VAL A 163 2.87 3.35 -11.78
CA VAL A 163 3.55 2.07 -11.55
C VAL A 163 4.22 1.61 -12.84
N ASN A 164 5.54 1.56 -12.84
CA ASN A 164 6.34 1.12 -13.97
C ASN A 164 6.93 -0.28 -13.71
N ILE A 165 6.26 -1.32 -14.24
CA ILE A 165 6.67 -2.71 -14.07
C ILE A 165 8.00 -3.00 -14.79
N ASP A 166 8.21 -2.44 -15.97
CA ASP A 166 9.41 -2.70 -16.77
C ASP A 166 10.65 -2.15 -16.07
N GLN A 167 10.54 -0.98 -15.42
CA GLN A 167 11.60 -0.45 -14.57
C GLN A 167 11.89 -1.35 -13.36
N LEU A 168 10.87 -1.93 -12.74
CA LEU A 168 11.07 -2.87 -11.62
C LEU A 168 11.78 -4.14 -12.08
N LEU A 169 11.41 -4.69 -13.24
CA LEU A 169 12.08 -5.86 -13.82
C LEU A 169 13.54 -5.57 -14.20
N ALA A 170 13.81 -4.38 -14.71
CA ALA A 170 15.18 -3.94 -15.00
C ALA A 170 16.03 -3.84 -13.71
N SER A 171 15.45 -3.34 -12.61
CA SER A 171 16.13 -3.21 -11.30
C SER A 171 16.20 -4.51 -10.51
N CYS A 172 15.29 -5.45 -10.77
CA CYS A 172 15.13 -6.71 -10.06
C CYS A 172 14.96 -7.88 -11.07
N PRO A 173 16.00 -8.23 -11.82
CA PRO A 173 15.93 -9.29 -12.83
C PRO A 173 15.51 -10.64 -12.23
N GLY A 174 14.58 -11.33 -12.88
CA GLY A 174 14.06 -12.63 -12.42
C GLY A 174 12.98 -12.56 -11.34
N LEU A 175 12.61 -11.37 -10.86
CA LEU A 175 11.50 -11.21 -9.93
C LEU A 175 10.16 -11.50 -10.62
N LYS A 176 9.33 -12.32 -9.98
CA LYS A 176 7.94 -12.51 -10.41
C LYS A 176 7.09 -11.36 -9.87
N ILE A 177 6.49 -10.59 -10.77
CA ILE A 177 5.66 -9.43 -10.42
C ILE A 177 4.22 -9.68 -10.85
N ILE A 178 3.28 -9.41 -9.94
CA ILE A 178 1.85 -9.32 -10.23
C ILE A 178 1.40 -7.90 -9.89
N TYR A 179 0.89 -7.18 -10.88
CA TYR A 179 0.30 -5.87 -10.69
C TYR A 179 -1.20 -5.95 -10.86
N LEU A 180 -1.90 -5.44 -9.86
CA LEU A 180 -3.34 -5.52 -9.69
C LEU A 180 -3.91 -4.12 -9.49
N VAL A 181 -4.98 -3.78 -10.21
CA VAL A 181 -5.73 -2.54 -9.98
C VAL A 181 -7.10 -2.89 -9.44
N VAL A 182 -7.43 -2.33 -8.28
CA VAL A 182 -8.70 -2.54 -7.58
C VAL A 182 -9.54 -1.27 -7.66
N ASP A 183 -10.73 -1.38 -8.22
CA ASP A 183 -11.77 -0.34 -8.13
C ASP A 183 -12.42 -0.41 -6.75
N THR A 184 -12.23 0.64 -5.97
CA THR A 184 -12.77 0.80 -4.62
C THR A 184 -13.74 1.99 -4.55
N THR A 185 -14.47 2.25 -5.62
CA THR A 185 -15.43 3.36 -5.69
C THR A 185 -16.58 3.19 -4.71
N SER A 186 -17.04 1.94 -4.50
CA SER A 186 -18.05 1.62 -3.48
C SER A 186 -17.46 1.62 -2.07
N ASP A 187 -18.29 1.94 -1.08
CA ASP A 187 -17.95 1.85 0.34
C ASP A 187 -18.13 0.41 0.91
N PHE A 188 -18.62 -0.51 0.08
CA PHE A 188 -18.86 -1.91 0.47
C PHE A 188 -17.81 -2.86 -0.14
N GLU A 189 -17.16 -3.69 0.70
CA GLU A 189 -16.08 -4.59 0.27
C GLU A 189 -16.52 -5.66 -0.76
N ASN A 190 -17.78 -6.06 -0.75
CA ASN A 190 -18.34 -7.00 -1.71
C ASN A 190 -18.63 -6.40 -3.10
N GLU A 191 -18.48 -5.09 -3.24
CA GLU A 191 -18.63 -4.36 -4.49
C GLU A 191 -17.30 -3.88 -5.08
N TRP A 192 -16.16 -4.31 -4.50
CA TRP A 192 -14.84 -4.05 -5.06
C TRP A 192 -14.48 -5.07 -6.13
N PHE A 193 -13.79 -4.61 -7.16
CA PHE A 193 -13.42 -5.44 -8.30
C PHE A 193 -11.96 -5.22 -8.70
N PHE A 194 -11.28 -6.30 -9.07
CA PHE A 194 -10.06 -6.16 -9.88
C PHE A 194 -10.45 -5.77 -11.30
N ILE A 195 -9.90 -4.66 -11.79
CA ILE A 195 -10.18 -4.10 -13.11
C ILE A 195 -9.01 -4.22 -14.09
N ASP A 196 -7.80 -4.43 -13.59
CA ASP A 196 -6.60 -4.75 -14.38
C ASP A 196 -5.70 -5.72 -13.63
N VAL A 197 -5.12 -6.68 -14.35
CA VAL A 197 -4.17 -7.66 -13.84
C VAL A 197 -3.06 -7.87 -14.85
N LYS A 198 -1.81 -7.63 -14.44
CA LYS A 198 -0.62 -7.87 -15.25
C LYS A 198 0.36 -8.76 -14.49
N SER A 199 0.78 -9.87 -15.10
CA SER A 199 1.80 -10.77 -14.56
C SER A 199 3.04 -10.73 -15.45
N ARG A 200 4.20 -10.69 -14.82
CA ARG A 200 5.51 -10.72 -15.48
C ARG A 200 6.44 -11.65 -14.69
#